data_11a14505d05ccf3f20f684ea7631434b
#
_entry.id   11a14505d05ccf3f20f684ea7631434b
#
_cell.length_a   1.000
_cell.length_b   1.000
_cell.length_c   1.000
_cell.angle_alpha   90.00
_cell.angle_beta   90.00
_cell.angle_gamma   90.00
#
_symmetry.space_group_name_H-M   'P 1'
#
loop_
_entity.id
_entity.type
_entity.pdbx_description
1 polymer ?
#
loop_
_entity_poly.entity_id
_entity_poly.type
_entity_poly.pdbx_seq_one_letter_code
_entity_poly.pdbx_strand_id
1 'polypeptide(L)'
;MSHEVETMAWTNEVPWHGLGVEMDPDATPMEWLNASGLNWTVERVPMEATLPNGERVVVEGSSQSEYGVLVRNRESEYDVFGPIGPKWIPVQNSQVFEFLKRFCDAGSMKMETCGSLKNGTEVWALCKFRDDFEPIAGDPIKGYLLFHSAHVWGKGNQIRVTPVR
;
A
#
# COMPACT_ATOMS: atom_id res chain seq x y z
N MET A 1 0.23 23.08 2.18
CA MET A 1 0.38 21.94 1.26
C MET A 1 -0.50 20.84 1.81
N SER A 2 -1.44 20.37 1.03
CA SER A 2 -2.23 19.21 1.41
C SER A 2 -1.29 17.99 1.45
N HIS A 3 -1.28 17.29 2.58
CA HIS A 3 -0.74 15.95 2.62
C HIS A 3 -1.50 15.13 1.56
N GLU A 4 -0.80 14.34 0.79
CA GLU A 4 -1.38 13.53 -0.30
C GLU A 4 -2.11 12.27 0.22
N VAL A 5 -2.54 12.27 1.50
CA VAL A 5 -3.29 11.18 2.11
C VAL A 5 -4.68 11.12 1.54
N GLU A 6 -5.05 9.98 0.97
CA GLU A 6 -6.40 9.71 0.47
C GLU A 6 -7.26 9.08 1.57
N THR A 7 -6.78 7.98 2.14
CA THR A 7 -7.45 7.27 3.24
C THR A 7 -6.42 6.79 4.25
N MET A 8 -6.83 6.64 5.50
CA MET A 8 -5.98 6.03 6.52
C MET A 8 -6.76 5.50 7.72
N ALA A 9 -6.12 4.64 8.48
CA ALA A 9 -6.52 4.24 9.82
C ALA A 9 -5.31 4.35 10.76
N TRP A 10 -5.58 4.58 12.05
CA TRP A 10 -4.55 4.81 13.07
C TRP A 10 -5.02 4.31 14.44
N THR A 11 -4.07 4.10 15.36
CA THR A 11 -4.35 3.82 16.78
C THR A 11 -3.44 4.65 17.67
N ASN A 12 -3.80 4.80 18.93
CA ASN A 12 -3.11 5.51 20.02
C ASN A 12 -3.05 7.03 19.87
N GLU A 13 -2.46 7.58 18.82
CA GLU A 13 -2.29 9.03 18.67
C GLU A 13 -3.03 9.54 17.43
N VAL A 14 -3.87 10.54 17.64
CA VAL A 14 -4.56 11.21 16.53
C VAL A 14 -3.53 11.86 15.61
N PRO A 15 -3.51 11.53 14.31
CA PRO A 15 -2.62 12.19 13.36
C PRO A 15 -2.82 13.70 13.35
N TRP A 16 -1.74 14.46 13.20
CA TRP A 16 -1.75 15.93 13.23
C TRP A 16 -2.78 16.59 12.27
N HIS A 17 -3.15 15.92 11.21
CA HIS A 17 -4.14 16.37 10.21
C HIS A 17 -5.58 15.94 10.53
N GLY A 18 -5.80 15.12 11.57
CA GLY A 18 -7.13 14.69 12.03
C GLY A 18 -7.90 13.78 11.06
N LEU A 19 -7.22 13.20 10.04
CA LEU A 19 -7.85 12.30 9.08
C LEU A 19 -7.78 10.85 9.54
N GLY A 20 -8.67 10.04 8.98
CA GLY A 20 -8.65 8.59 9.14
C GLY A 20 -9.60 8.09 10.24
N VAL A 21 -9.59 6.79 10.39
CA VAL A 21 -10.43 6.05 11.34
C VAL A 21 -9.58 5.55 12.49
N GLU A 22 -10.03 5.78 13.71
CA GLU A 22 -9.39 5.20 14.90
C GLU A 22 -9.70 3.71 14.99
N MET A 23 -8.67 2.92 15.24
CA MET A 23 -8.75 1.47 15.33
C MET A 23 -8.46 0.98 16.73
N ASP A 24 -9.11 -0.12 17.09
CA ASP A 24 -8.76 -0.88 18.29
C ASP A 24 -7.30 -1.38 18.15
N PRO A 25 -6.44 -1.19 19.17
CA PRO A 25 -5.07 -1.70 19.16
C PRO A 25 -4.94 -3.21 18.96
N ASP A 26 -6.00 -3.96 19.24
CA ASP A 26 -6.05 -5.42 19.10
C ASP A 26 -6.76 -5.87 17.81
N ALA A 27 -7.20 -4.93 16.96
CA ALA A 27 -7.80 -5.24 15.68
C ALA A 27 -6.83 -6.00 14.75
N THR A 28 -7.36 -6.96 14.04
CA THR A 28 -6.59 -7.77 13.09
C THR A 28 -6.18 -6.95 11.86
N PRO A 29 -5.09 -7.30 11.17
CA PRO A 29 -4.70 -6.60 9.93
C PRO A 29 -5.80 -6.58 8.86
N MET A 30 -6.67 -7.58 8.80
CA MET A 30 -7.78 -7.58 7.85
C MET A 30 -8.87 -6.58 8.21
N GLU A 31 -9.13 -6.36 9.49
CA GLU A 31 -10.02 -5.28 9.96
C GLU A 31 -9.41 -3.91 9.63
N TRP A 32 -8.09 -3.76 9.78
CA TRP A 32 -7.36 -2.57 9.37
C TRP A 32 -7.49 -2.29 7.87
N LEU A 33 -7.32 -3.32 7.02
CA LEU A 33 -7.49 -3.23 5.56
C LEU A 33 -8.87 -2.67 5.18
N ASN A 34 -9.91 -3.19 5.81
CA ASN A 34 -11.29 -2.78 5.53
C ASN A 34 -11.58 -1.38 6.06
N ALA A 35 -11.24 -1.10 7.32
CA ALA A 35 -11.54 0.19 7.95
C ALA A 35 -10.79 1.36 7.31
N SER A 36 -9.56 1.13 6.83
CA SER A 36 -8.79 2.14 6.10
C SER A 36 -9.24 2.33 4.64
N GLY A 37 -10.24 1.58 4.17
CA GLY A 37 -10.70 1.67 2.78
C GLY A 37 -9.69 1.17 1.74
N LEU A 38 -8.80 0.23 2.13
CA LEU A 38 -7.76 -0.33 1.26
C LEU A 38 -8.14 -1.67 0.62
N ASN A 39 -9.38 -2.13 0.78
CA ASN A 39 -9.87 -3.42 0.29
C ASN A 39 -10.18 -3.48 -1.21
N TRP A 40 -9.73 -2.49 -1.98
CA TRP A 40 -9.80 -2.49 -3.43
C TRP A 40 -8.69 -3.34 -4.07
N THR A 41 -8.92 -3.74 -5.33
CA THR A 41 -7.95 -4.51 -6.12
C THR A 41 -7.29 -3.66 -7.18
N VAL A 42 -6.12 -4.13 -7.66
CA VAL A 42 -5.40 -3.54 -8.78
C VAL A 42 -5.34 -4.55 -9.91
N GLU A 43 -5.81 -4.16 -11.06
CA GLU A 43 -5.86 -5.00 -12.25
C GLU A 43 -4.92 -4.44 -13.34
N ARG A 44 -4.35 -5.35 -14.11
CA ARG A 44 -3.62 -5.01 -15.32
C ARG A 44 -4.55 -5.16 -16.51
N VAL A 45 -4.77 -4.07 -17.25
CA VAL A 45 -5.49 -4.09 -18.53
C VAL A 45 -4.54 -3.81 -19.67
N PRO A 46 -4.82 -4.27 -20.91
CA PRO A 46 -4.02 -3.94 -22.09
C PRO A 46 -3.91 -2.42 -22.27
N MET A 47 -2.74 -1.95 -22.69
CA MET A 47 -2.56 -0.57 -23.09
C MET A 47 -2.89 -0.43 -24.57
N GLU A 48 -3.81 0.45 -24.92
CA GLU A 48 -4.22 0.71 -26.30
C GLU A 48 -3.87 2.12 -26.73
N ALA A 49 -3.52 2.27 -27.99
CA ALA A 49 -3.35 3.56 -28.65
C ALA A 49 -4.42 3.72 -29.74
N THR A 50 -4.96 4.93 -29.90
CA THR A 50 -5.83 5.27 -31.02
C THR A 50 -4.99 5.95 -32.11
N LEU A 51 -4.91 5.34 -33.29
CA LEU A 51 -4.22 5.89 -34.45
C LEU A 51 -4.99 7.08 -35.06
N PRO A 52 -4.33 7.92 -35.90
CA PRO A 52 -4.99 9.05 -36.53
C PRO A 52 -6.20 8.71 -37.42
N ASN A 53 -6.26 7.47 -37.92
CA ASN A 53 -7.39 6.94 -38.67
C ASN A 53 -8.57 6.44 -37.81
N GLY A 54 -8.44 6.53 -36.45
CA GLY A 54 -9.43 6.07 -35.49
C GLY A 54 -9.32 4.59 -35.11
N GLU A 55 -8.39 3.86 -35.69
CA GLU A 55 -8.14 2.46 -35.33
C GLU A 55 -7.49 2.34 -33.95
N ARG A 56 -7.89 1.34 -33.17
CA ARG A 56 -7.29 1.00 -31.86
C ARG A 56 -6.32 -0.16 -32.02
N VAL A 57 -5.13 0.01 -31.49
CA VAL A 57 -4.07 -1.01 -31.51
C VAL A 57 -3.53 -1.22 -30.09
N VAL A 58 -3.22 -2.46 -29.74
CA VAL A 58 -2.55 -2.78 -28.49
C VAL A 58 -1.09 -2.34 -28.60
N VAL A 59 -0.58 -1.67 -27.55
CA VAL A 59 0.80 -1.20 -27.51
C VAL A 59 1.72 -2.34 -27.10
N GLU A 60 2.57 -2.78 -28.02
CA GLU A 60 3.56 -3.83 -27.79
C GLU A 60 4.96 -3.24 -27.60
N GLY A 61 5.76 -3.89 -26.75
CA GLY A 61 7.18 -3.61 -26.61
C GLY A 61 8.02 -4.30 -27.66
N SER A 62 9.32 -4.03 -27.66
CA SER A 62 10.30 -4.57 -28.62
C SER A 62 10.41 -6.10 -28.63
N SER A 63 9.87 -6.79 -27.64
CA SER A 63 9.85 -8.26 -27.53
C SER A 63 8.46 -8.87 -27.83
N GLN A 64 7.60 -8.15 -28.50
CA GLN A 64 6.18 -8.55 -28.75
C GLN A 64 5.40 -8.84 -27.44
N SER A 65 5.82 -8.22 -26.36
CA SER A 65 5.14 -8.30 -25.05
C SER A 65 4.28 -7.07 -24.87
N GLU A 66 3.03 -7.26 -24.56
CA GLU A 66 2.06 -6.17 -24.40
C GLU A 66 2.37 -5.32 -23.19
N TYR A 67 2.38 -3.99 -23.35
CA TYR A 67 2.31 -3.08 -22.24
C TYR A 67 0.92 -3.12 -21.59
N GLY A 68 0.86 -2.83 -20.31
CA GLY A 68 -0.41 -2.74 -19.57
C GLY A 68 -0.60 -1.38 -18.96
N VAL A 69 -1.80 -1.14 -18.50
CA VAL A 69 -2.17 -0.03 -17.63
C VAL A 69 -2.69 -0.62 -16.33
N LEU A 70 -2.25 -0.07 -15.20
CA LEU A 70 -2.82 -0.42 -13.91
C LEU A 70 -4.12 0.35 -13.70
N VAL A 71 -5.11 -0.39 -13.25
CA VAL A 71 -6.43 0.13 -12.93
C VAL A 71 -6.81 -0.33 -11.53
N ARG A 72 -7.17 0.62 -10.66
CA ARG A 72 -7.78 0.32 -9.37
C ARG A 72 -9.26 0.02 -9.59
N ASN A 73 -9.73 -1.09 -9.03
CA ASN A 73 -11.13 -1.49 -9.04
C ASN A 73 -11.71 -1.31 -7.63
N ARG A 74 -12.71 -0.44 -7.51
CA ARG A 74 -13.53 -0.21 -6.32
C ARG A 74 -14.98 -0.56 -6.62
N GLU A 75 -15.26 -1.87 -6.66
CA GLU A 75 -16.59 -2.44 -6.96
C GLU A 75 -17.15 -2.05 -8.34
N SER A 76 -17.52 -0.79 -8.55
CA SER A 76 -18.08 -0.29 -9.82
C SER A 76 -17.36 0.94 -10.36
N GLU A 77 -16.34 1.41 -9.67
CA GLU A 77 -15.54 2.57 -10.08
C GLU A 77 -14.11 2.16 -10.38
N TYR A 78 -13.56 2.71 -11.47
CA TYR A 78 -12.21 2.44 -11.92
C TYR A 78 -11.37 3.71 -11.95
N ASP A 79 -10.18 3.65 -11.34
CA ASP A 79 -9.18 4.71 -11.44
C ASP A 79 -7.97 4.19 -12.22
N VAL A 80 -7.52 4.96 -13.20
CA VAL A 80 -6.33 4.62 -13.99
C VAL A 80 -5.09 5.13 -13.27
N PHE A 81 -4.18 4.24 -12.89
CA PHE A 81 -2.93 4.60 -12.21
C PHE A 81 -1.80 4.93 -13.17
N GLY A 82 -1.75 4.28 -14.31
CA GLY A 82 -0.75 4.56 -15.34
C GLY A 82 -0.15 3.32 -16.00
N PRO A 83 0.76 3.51 -16.96
CA PRO A 83 1.34 2.44 -17.73
C PRO A 83 2.29 1.59 -16.88
N ILE A 84 2.39 0.31 -17.25
CA ILE A 84 3.32 -0.66 -16.66
C ILE A 84 3.98 -1.50 -17.73
N GLY A 85 5.18 -1.99 -17.41
CA GLY A 85 5.91 -2.88 -18.30
C GLY A 85 5.28 -4.28 -18.44
N PRO A 86 5.63 -5.03 -19.48
CA PRO A 86 5.02 -6.31 -19.80
C PRO A 86 5.11 -7.37 -18.70
N LYS A 87 6.18 -7.34 -17.91
CA LYS A 87 6.47 -8.33 -16.86
C LYS A 87 6.06 -7.89 -15.47
N TRP A 88 5.48 -6.69 -15.33
CA TRP A 88 5.12 -6.16 -14.03
C TRP A 88 3.81 -6.79 -13.53
N ILE A 89 3.81 -7.29 -12.32
CA ILE A 89 2.66 -7.93 -11.66
C ILE A 89 2.31 -7.11 -10.43
N PRO A 90 1.05 -6.64 -10.30
CA PRO A 90 0.62 -5.91 -9.12
C PRO A 90 0.58 -6.81 -7.88
N VAL A 91 1.10 -6.32 -6.77
CA VAL A 91 0.85 -6.91 -5.45
C VAL A 91 -0.42 -6.29 -4.90
N GLN A 92 -1.37 -7.13 -4.50
CA GLN A 92 -2.64 -6.69 -3.95
C GLN A 92 -2.48 -6.19 -2.51
N ASN A 93 -3.27 -5.22 -2.11
CA ASN A 93 -3.27 -4.73 -0.73
C ASN A 93 -3.58 -5.88 0.25
N SER A 94 -4.54 -6.74 -0.06
CA SER A 94 -4.86 -7.91 0.76
C SER A 94 -3.66 -8.83 1.00
N GLN A 95 -2.81 -9.05 -0.01
CA GLN A 95 -1.59 -9.86 0.13
C GLN A 95 -0.60 -9.23 1.12
N VAL A 96 -0.50 -7.89 1.11
CA VAL A 96 0.34 -7.15 2.08
C VAL A 96 -0.17 -7.35 3.50
N PHE A 97 -1.48 -7.20 3.72
CA PHE A 97 -2.07 -7.32 5.04
C PHE A 97 -2.10 -8.77 5.53
N GLU A 98 -2.27 -9.76 4.66
CA GLU A 98 -2.09 -11.17 4.98
C GLU A 98 -0.64 -11.51 5.39
N PHE A 99 0.34 -10.90 4.72
CA PHE A 99 1.74 -11.02 5.12
C PHE A 99 1.96 -10.47 6.54
N LEU A 100 1.47 -9.26 6.84
CA LEU A 100 1.59 -8.64 8.16
C LEU A 100 0.85 -9.42 9.24
N LYS A 101 -0.30 -10.01 8.89
CA LYS A 101 -1.11 -10.85 9.81
C LYS A 101 -0.29 -11.97 10.46
N ARG A 102 0.61 -12.60 9.73
CA ARG A 102 1.46 -13.68 10.26
C ARG A 102 2.32 -13.22 11.45
N PHE A 103 2.83 -12.00 11.42
CA PHE A 103 3.62 -11.42 12.50
C PHE A 103 2.75 -10.93 13.66
N CYS A 104 1.58 -10.38 13.36
CA CYS A 104 0.62 -9.97 14.38
C CYS A 104 0.07 -11.18 15.13
N ASP A 105 -0.33 -12.25 14.44
CA ASP A 105 -0.82 -13.49 15.04
C ASP A 105 0.27 -14.18 15.90
N ALA A 106 1.53 -14.12 15.47
CA ALA A 106 2.66 -14.60 16.28
C ALA A 106 2.93 -13.72 17.52
N GLY A 107 2.20 -12.61 17.68
CA GLY A 107 2.36 -11.69 18.79
C GLY A 107 3.63 -10.87 18.77
N SER A 108 4.34 -10.83 17.64
CA SER A 108 5.61 -10.09 17.51
C SER A 108 5.41 -8.62 17.20
N MET A 109 4.26 -8.25 16.62
CA MET A 109 3.92 -6.89 16.19
C MET A 109 2.45 -6.57 16.40
N LYS A 110 2.12 -5.27 16.38
CA LYS A 110 0.75 -4.75 16.27
C LYS A 110 0.70 -3.70 15.18
N MET A 111 -0.43 -3.60 14.52
CA MET A 111 -0.69 -2.50 13.57
C MET A 111 -0.71 -1.16 14.32
N GLU A 112 -0.15 -0.12 13.71
CA GLU A 112 -0.12 1.24 14.26
C GLU A 112 -0.83 2.24 13.35
N THR A 113 -0.53 2.21 12.05
CA THR A 113 -1.22 3.02 11.05
C THR A 113 -1.09 2.39 9.66
N CYS A 114 -2.07 2.64 8.83
CA CYS A 114 -2.03 2.29 7.41
C CYS A 114 -2.86 3.29 6.60
N GLY A 115 -2.65 3.30 5.29
CA GLY A 115 -3.43 4.16 4.41
C GLY A 115 -2.90 4.21 2.99
N SER A 116 -3.46 5.13 2.21
CA SER A 116 -3.04 5.39 0.83
C SER A 116 -2.70 6.86 0.60
N LEU A 117 -1.77 7.06 -0.32
CA LEU A 117 -1.30 8.37 -0.80
C LEU A 117 -1.54 8.50 -2.30
N LYS A 118 -1.56 9.73 -2.79
CA LYS A 118 -1.57 10.04 -4.22
C LYS A 118 -2.68 9.32 -4.97
N ASN A 119 -3.90 9.44 -4.47
CA ASN A 119 -5.07 8.77 -5.03
C ASN A 119 -4.91 7.25 -5.13
N GLY A 120 -4.32 6.62 -4.10
CA GLY A 120 -4.18 5.16 -4.01
C GLY A 120 -2.97 4.58 -4.76
N THR A 121 -2.17 5.38 -5.46
CA THR A 121 -0.98 4.87 -6.16
C THR A 121 0.14 4.41 -5.23
N GLU A 122 0.12 4.83 -3.98
CA GLU A 122 1.03 4.39 -2.93
C GLU A 122 0.24 3.98 -1.69
N VAL A 123 0.56 2.83 -1.12
CA VAL A 123 -0.07 2.28 0.09
C VAL A 123 1.00 2.01 1.13
N TRP A 124 0.73 2.36 2.39
CA TRP A 124 1.62 2.03 3.49
C TRP A 124 0.89 1.25 4.58
N ALA A 125 1.63 0.45 5.31
CA ALA A 125 1.22 -0.16 6.57
C ALA A 125 2.40 -0.14 7.54
N LEU A 126 2.18 0.37 8.74
CA LEU A 126 3.18 0.46 9.80
C LEU A 126 2.76 -0.43 10.95
N CYS A 127 3.64 -1.34 11.34
CA CYS A 127 3.48 -2.18 12.52
C CYS A 127 4.54 -1.80 13.54
N LYS A 128 4.15 -1.73 14.81
CA LYS A 128 5.05 -1.57 15.94
C LYS A 128 5.49 -2.95 16.46
N PHE A 129 6.79 -3.14 16.70
CA PHE A 129 7.28 -4.32 17.41
C PHE A 129 6.76 -4.31 18.86
N ARG A 130 6.48 -5.50 19.40
CA ARG A 130 6.00 -5.64 20.77
C ARG A 130 7.09 -5.22 21.78
N ASP A 131 8.31 -5.66 21.53
CA ASP A 131 9.44 -5.43 22.41
C ASP A 131 10.26 -4.24 21.90
N ASP A 132 10.54 -3.31 22.80
CA ASP A 132 11.44 -2.19 22.50
C ASP A 132 12.88 -2.71 22.44
N PHE A 133 13.70 -2.11 21.59
CA PHE A 133 15.13 -2.37 21.52
C PHE A 133 15.85 -1.52 22.57
N GLU A 134 16.74 -2.10 23.32
CA GLU A 134 17.54 -1.39 24.32
C GLU A 134 19.05 -1.58 24.03
N PRO A 135 19.60 -0.93 23.00
CA PRO A 135 21.01 -1.08 22.64
C PRO A 135 21.97 -0.48 23.68
N ILE A 136 21.46 0.45 24.49
CA ILE A 136 22.15 1.03 25.63
C ILE A 136 21.21 0.91 26.83
N ALA A 137 21.70 0.38 27.95
CA ALA A 137 20.89 0.21 29.15
C ALA A 137 20.22 1.53 29.58
N GLY A 138 18.89 1.52 29.71
CA GLY A 138 18.09 2.70 30.06
C GLY A 138 17.72 3.59 28.87
N ASP A 139 18.01 3.22 27.61
CA ASP A 139 17.63 3.97 26.41
C ASP A 139 16.78 3.08 25.46
N PRO A 140 15.50 2.86 25.75
CA PRO A 140 14.63 2.04 24.92
C PRO A 140 14.31 2.72 23.59
N ILE A 141 14.45 1.99 22.50
CA ILE A 141 14.12 2.41 21.13
C ILE A 141 12.92 1.62 20.62
N LYS A 142 11.87 2.30 20.26
CA LYS A 142 10.71 1.68 19.61
C LYS A 142 11.05 1.27 18.20
N GLY A 143 10.79 0.02 17.85
CA GLY A 143 10.98 -0.49 16.50
C GLY A 143 9.67 -0.55 15.73
N TYR A 144 9.74 -0.21 14.45
CA TYR A 144 8.61 -0.30 13.53
C TYR A 144 9.00 -1.03 12.26
N LEU A 145 8.07 -1.78 11.71
CA LEU A 145 8.14 -2.33 10.36
C LEU A 145 7.21 -1.52 9.46
N LEU A 146 7.78 -0.80 8.51
CA LEU A 146 7.05 -0.10 7.47
C LEU A 146 7.00 -0.96 6.22
N PHE A 147 5.80 -1.31 5.78
CA PHE A 147 5.54 -1.82 4.45
C PHE A 147 5.05 -0.66 3.56
N HIS A 148 5.67 -0.49 2.39
CA HIS A 148 5.27 0.47 1.38
C HIS A 148 5.08 -0.25 0.05
N SER A 149 3.88 -0.18 -0.50
CA SER A 149 3.52 -0.72 -1.80
C SER A 149 3.28 0.43 -2.78
N ALA A 150 3.79 0.29 -4.00
CA ALA A 150 3.59 1.28 -5.05
C ALA A 150 2.98 0.64 -6.29
N HIS A 151 1.89 1.24 -6.77
CA HIS A 151 1.15 0.83 -7.96
C HIS A 151 1.50 1.73 -9.16
N VAL A 152 2.78 2.11 -9.27
CA VAL A 152 3.29 2.97 -10.34
C VAL A 152 4.58 2.43 -10.93
N TRP A 153 4.82 2.70 -12.21
CA TRP A 153 6.04 2.29 -12.88
C TRP A 153 7.28 2.90 -12.21
N GLY A 154 8.34 2.10 -12.12
CA GLY A 154 9.64 2.53 -11.59
C GLY A 154 9.74 2.49 -10.08
N LYS A 155 8.67 2.17 -9.37
CA LYS A 155 8.70 1.97 -7.91
C LYS A 155 8.41 0.51 -7.57
N GLY A 156 9.21 -0.06 -6.68
CA GLY A 156 8.99 -1.39 -6.11
C GLY A 156 8.38 -1.31 -4.72
N ASN A 157 7.84 -2.44 -4.27
CA ASN A 157 7.43 -2.61 -2.89
C ASN A 157 8.65 -2.61 -1.97
N GLN A 158 8.51 -2.04 -0.80
CA GLN A 158 9.60 -1.88 0.16
C GLN A 158 9.14 -2.32 1.55
N ILE A 159 10.04 -3.00 2.25
CA ILE A 159 9.90 -3.31 3.67
C ILE A 159 11.09 -2.66 4.38
N ARG A 160 10.82 -1.86 5.39
CA ARG A 160 11.84 -1.13 6.14
C ARG A 160 11.63 -1.31 7.63
N VAL A 161 12.70 -1.53 8.36
CA VAL A 161 12.71 -1.41 9.82
C VAL A 161 13.11 0.02 10.17
N THR A 162 12.28 0.69 10.95
CA THR A 162 12.47 2.09 11.33
C THR A 162 12.52 2.19 12.86
N PRO A 163 13.68 2.50 13.45
CA PRO A 163 13.77 2.80 14.88
C PRO A 163 13.29 4.22 15.16
N VAL A 164 12.58 4.39 16.27
CA VAL A 164 12.15 5.71 16.79
C VAL A 164 12.51 5.81 18.27
N ARG A 165 13.23 6.87 18.64
CA ARG A 165 13.54 7.25 20.03
C ARG A 165 12.46 8.09 20.63
#